data_571a0e959b1a65b2eebc3bd1235d063c
#
_entry.id   571a0e959b1a65b2eebc3bd1235d063c
#
_cell.length_a   1.000
_cell.length_b   1.000
_cell.length_c   1.000
_cell.angle_alpha   90.00
_cell.angle_beta   90.00
_cell.angle_gamma   90.00
#
_symmetry.space_group_name_H-M   'P 1'
#
loop_
_entity.id
_entity.type
_entity.pdbx_description
1 polymer ?
#
loop_
_entity_poly.entity_id
_entity_poly.type
_entity_poly.pdbx_seq_one_letter_code
_entity_poly.pdbx_strand_id
1 'polypeptide(L)'
;MFRSILLVLTCLASTAANAIEYQLPNDDSNIVGTAEYYEVAKGDSLADIANKYNVGFLALLAANKGVDPFLPTPGQLLTVPTKVILPNVKRKGIIINLAELRLYYFPEDDKSIVYIFPIGIGRVGRATPNMITKVSQKIENPTWTPTANIRKEYREKKDIELPAVVPAGPENPLGEYAMRLAYSRGEYLIHGTNKDFGIGMRVSSGCIRMNPWDIEWLFPQVPRGTSVQVINQPLKQSVEPDGALYVEVHQPLSKSDEQVGQSKPVKANKSLKEKVEGNDIAISRLNAALNLQQGLPVEVQ
;
A
#
# COMPACT_ATOMS: atom_id res chain seq x y z
N MET A 1 46.08 37.69 21.33
CA MET A 1 44.91 37.61 20.46
C MET A 1 44.68 36.15 20.09
N PHE A 2 43.80 35.43 20.82
CA PHE A 2 43.42 34.06 20.52
C PHE A 2 42.09 34.09 19.75
N ARG A 3 42.10 33.63 18.50
CA ARG A 3 40.90 33.44 17.69
C ARG A 3 40.33 32.04 17.96
N SER A 4 39.23 31.98 18.66
CA SER A 4 38.44 30.75 18.81
C SER A 4 37.71 30.44 17.52
N ILE A 5 38.06 29.35 16.87
CA ILE A 5 37.35 28.81 15.72
C ILE A 5 36.20 27.98 16.27
N LEU A 6 34.96 28.47 16.08
CA LEU A 6 33.72 27.73 16.40
C LEU A 6 33.46 26.74 15.27
N LEU A 7 33.67 25.46 15.55
CA LEU A 7 33.33 24.36 14.62
C LEU A 7 31.82 24.11 14.70
N VAL A 8 31.06 24.58 13.71
CA VAL A 8 29.64 24.25 13.58
C VAL A 8 29.53 22.83 12.99
N LEU A 9 29.22 21.86 13.84
CA LEU A 9 28.91 20.51 13.43
C LEU A 9 27.47 20.47 12.87
N THR A 10 27.32 20.55 11.55
CA THR A 10 26.06 20.33 10.87
C THR A 10 25.76 18.81 10.91
N CYS A 11 24.90 18.38 11.82
CA CYS A 11 24.29 17.05 11.76
C CYS A 11 23.39 16.99 10.51
N LEU A 12 23.87 16.36 9.44
CA LEU A 12 23.03 15.87 8.36
C LEU A 12 22.17 14.74 8.94
N ALA A 13 20.95 15.05 9.32
CA ALA A 13 19.95 14.05 9.58
C ALA A 13 19.62 13.36 8.25
N SER A 14 20.20 12.18 8.03
CA SER A 14 19.76 11.29 6.97
C SER A 14 18.32 10.89 7.29
N THR A 15 17.35 11.44 6.57
CA THR A 15 15.99 10.94 6.59
C THR A 15 15.98 9.60 5.85
N ALA A 16 16.35 8.52 6.55
CA ALA A 16 15.99 7.19 6.09
C ALA A 16 14.47 7.16 5.99
N ALA A 17 13.94 6.86 4.81
CA ALA A 17 12.52 6.58 4.64
C ALA A 17 12.23 5.31 5.47
N ASN A 18 11.79 5.50 6.70
CA ASN A 18 11.46 4.41 7.59
C ASN A 18 10.03 3.93 7.28
N ALA A 19 9.79 2.64 7.46
CA ALA A 19 8.45 2.07 7.58
C ALA A 19 7.57 2.99 8.41
N ILE A 20 6.35 3.30 7.94
CA ILE A 20 5.45 4.12 8.74
C ILE A 20 4.91 3.25 9.88
N GLU A 21 5.41 3.53 11.08
CA GLU A 21 4.94 2.91 12.33
C GLU A 21 3.72 3.66 12.85
N TYR A 22 2.71 2.90 13.23
CA TYR A 22 1.51 3.44 13.87
C TYR A 22 1.30 2.76 15.21
N GLN A 23 1.02 3.56 16.24
CA GLN A 23 0.52 3.05 17.51
C GLN A 23 -0.91 2.58 17.33
N LEU A 24 -1.19 1.36 17.78
CA LEU A 24 -2.56 0.86 17.84
C LEU A 24 -3.30 1.56 18.97
N PRO A 25 -4.55 1.95 18.76
CA PRO A 25 -5.36 2.51 19.83
C PRO A 25 -5.50 1.53 20.99
N ASN A 26 -5.50 2.07 22.23
CA ASN A 26 -5.70 1.28 23.45
C ASN A 26 -7.18 1.00 23.75
N ASP A 27 -8.07 1.48 22.90
CA ASP A 27 -9.53 1.35 22.97
C ASP A 27 -10.07 0.56 21.76
N ASP A 28 -11.38 0.57 21.58
CA ASP A 28 -12.04 -0.14 20.49
C ASP A 28 -11.93 0.54 19.12
N SER A 29 -11.19 1.65 19.00
CA SER A 29 -10.94 2.32 17.72
C SER A 29 -10.18 1.40 16.73
N ASN A 30 -10.53 1.52 15.46
CA ASN A 30 -9.79 0.89 14.37
C ASN A 30 -9.06 1.92 13.48
N ILE A 31 -9.02 3.19 13.89
CA ILE A 31 -8.35 4.26 13.16
C ILE A 31 -6.92 4.41 13.70
N VAL A 32 -5.94 4.45 12.78
CA VAL A 32 -4.54 4.76 13.08
C VAL A 32 -4.07 5.93 12.23
N GLY A 33 -3.07 6.64 12.74
CA GLY A 33 -2.50 7.80 12.07
C GLY A 33 -3.38 9.05 12.14
N THR A 34 -2.86 10.11 11.56
CA THR A 34 -3.51 11.42 11.47
C THR A 34 -3.55 11.88 10.02
N ALA A 35 -4.49 12.76 9.69
CA ALA A 35 -4.52 13.38 8.37
C ALA A 35 -3.31 14.31 8.22
N GLU A 36 -2.54 14.12 7.16
CA GLU A 36 -1.44 14.98 6.79
C GLU A 36 -1.76 15.75 5.52
N TYR A 37 -1.13 16.89 5.36
CA TYR A 37 -1.31 17.76 4.21
C TYR A 37 0.05 18.16 3.66
N TYR A 38 0.13 18.28 2.34
CA TYR A 38 1.33 18.69 1.64
C TYR A 38 1.03 19.81 0.65
N GLU A 39 1.75 20.92 0.75
CA GLU A 39 1.70 22.00 -0.23
C GLU A 39 2.67 21.68 -1.38
N VAL A 40 2.15 21.58 -2.59
CA VAL A 40 2.90 21.22 -3.80
C VAL A 40 3.98 22.26 -4.06
N ALA A 41 5.23 21.83 -4.16
CA ALA A 41 6.36 22.66 -4.60
C ALA A 41 6.50 22.64 -6.13
N LYS A 42 7.18 23.66 -6.65
CA LYS A 42 7.47 23.72 -8.10
C LYS A 42 8.35 22.54 -8.53
N GLY A 43 7.89 21.77 -9.47
CA GLY A 43 8.61 20.61 -10.04
C GLY A 43 8.24 19.27 -9.41
N ASP A 44 7.36 19.25 -8.41
CA ASP A 44 6.85 17.99 -7.84
C ASP A 44 6.00 17.22 -8.85
N SER A 45 6.03 15.89 -8.71
CA SER A 45 5.02 14.98 -9.24
C SER A 45 4.30 14.25 -8.09
N LEU A 46 3.11 13.71 -8.34
CA LEU A 46 2.43 12.87 -7.34
C LEU A 46 3.25 11.63 -6.98
N ALA A 47 4.07 11.11 -7.89
CA ALA A 47 4.95 9.97 -7.62
C ALA A 47 6.03 10.33 -6.60
N ASP A 48 6.67 11.49 -6.74
CA ASP A 48 7.70 11.98 -5.81
C ASP A 48 7.09 12.23 -4.43
N ILE A 49 5.91 12.85 -4.38
CA ILE A 49 5.18 13.09 -3.13
C ILE A 49 4.78 11.77 -2.47
N ALA A 50 4.26 10.80 -3.24
CA ALA A 50 3.91 9.48 -2.74
C ALA A 50 5.12 8.75 -2.14
N ASN A 51 6.27 8.81 -2.81
CA ASN A 51 7.53 8.25 -2.31
C ASN A 51 8.01 8.96 -1.03
N LYS A 52 7.93 10.29 -1.00
CA LYS A 52 8.33 11.11 0.16
C LYS A 52 7.57 10.72 1.44
N TYR A 53 6.28 10.44 1.31
CA TYR A 53 5.41 10.08 2.43
C TYR A 53 5.22 8.57 2.58
N ASN A 54 5.91 7.77 1.80
CA ASN A 54 5.76 6.32 1.74
C ASN A 54 4.29 5.87 1.66
N VAL A 55 3.51 6.50 0.79
CA VAL A 55 2.11 6.14 0.48
C VAL A 55 1.97 5.65 -0.95
N GLY A 56 0.91 4.92 -1.25
CA GLY A 56 0.67 4.42 -2.61
C GLY A 56 0.32 5.54 -3.58
N PHE A 57 0.88 5.50 -4.80
CA PHE A 57 0.58 6.49 -5.86
C PHE A 57 -0.92 6.63 -6.11
N LEU A 58 -1.64 5.51 -6.33
CA LEU A 58 -3.09 5.55 -6.57
C LEU A 58 -3.88 5.95 -5.32
N ALA A 59 -3.37 5.70 -4.11
CA ALA A 59 -4.01 6.18 -2.88
C ALA A 59 -3.93 7.70 -2.77
N LEU A 60 -2.76 8.30 -3.07
CA LEU A 60 -2.58 9.74 -3.09
C LEU A 60 -3.45 10.40 -4.18
N LEU A 61 -3.50 9.80 -5.37
CA LEU A 61 -4.35 10.28 -6.48
C LEU A 61 -5.85 10.21 -6.13
N ALA A 62 -6.30 9.12 -5.51
CA ALA A 62 -7.69 8.96 -5.11
C ALA A 62 -8.12 9.96 -4.02
N ALA A 63 -7.23 10.25 -3.08
CA ALA A 63 -7.45 11.25 -2.03
C ALA A 63 -7.58 12.68 -2.59
N ASN A 64 -6.97 12.95 -3.76
CA ASN A 64 -6.86 14.28 -4.37
C ASN A 64 -7.43 14.29 -5.79
N LYS A 65 -8.71 14.03 -5.92
CA LYS A 65 -9.37 13.98 -7.24
C LYS A 65 -9.24 15.28 -8.00
N GLY A 66 -8.97 15.19 -9.30
CA GLY A 66 -8.81 16.33 -10.20
C GLY A 66 -7.41 16.94 -10.23
N VAL A 67 -6.47 16.42 -9.44
CA VAL A 67 -5.07 16.84 -9.50
C VAL A 67 -4.38 16.16 -10.69
N ASP A 68 -3.59 16.91 -11.45
CA ASP A 68 -2.72 16.35 -12.48
C ASP A 68 -1.59 15.54 -11.83
N PRO A 69 -1.48 14.22 -12.07
CA PRO A 69 -0.50 13.40 -11.40
C PRO A 69 0.95 13.66 -11.83
N PHE A 70 1.17 14.26 -13.00
CA PHE A 70 2.49 14.54 -13.56
C PHE A 70 2.94 15.97 -13.29
N LEU A 71 1.99 16.89 -13.20
CA LEU A 71 2.27 18.32 -13.01
C LEU A 71 1.22 18.95 -12.08
N PRO A 72 1.19 18.59 -10.80
CA PRO A 72 0.30 19.21 -9.83
C PRO A 72 0.61 20.72 -9.72
N THR A 73 -0.41 21.54 -9.46
CA THR A 73 -0.23 22.99 -9.40
C THR A 73 0.56 23.40 -8.16
N PRO A 74 1.70 24.14 -8.29
CA PRO A 74 2.43 24.67 -7.15
C PRO A 74 1.54 25.50 -6.23
N GLY A 75 1.67 25.32 -4.91
CA GLY A 75 0.83 25.93 -3.88
C GLY A 75 -0.48 25.20 -3.63
N GLN A 76 -0.83 24.18 -4.40
CA GLN A 76 -2.00 23.35 -4.15
C GLN A 76 -1.78 22.49 -2.90
N LEU A 77 -2.78 22.48 -2.00
CA LEU A 77 -2.74 21.64 -0.81
C LEU A 77 -3.29 20.25 -1.13
N LEU A 78 -2.49 19.22 -0.89
CA LEU A 78 -2.86 17.81 -1.07
C LEU A 78 -3.11 17.15 0.28
N THR A 79 -4.12 16.28 0.34
CA THR A 79 -4.33 15.37 1.47
C THR A 79 -3.47 14.14 1.28
N VAL A 80 -2.59 13.85 2.23
CA VAL A 80 -1.76 12.63 2.26
C VAL A 80 -2.52 11.54 3.04
N PRO A 81 -2.76 10.35 2.46
CA PRO A 81 -3.62 9.32 3.05
C PRO A 81 -2.90 8.49 4.15
N THR A 82 -2.43 9.18 5.21
CA THR A 82 -1.74 8.61 6.38
C THR A 82 -2.69 8.23 7.53
N LYS A 83 -3.92 8.77 7.56
CA LYS A 83 -4.99 8.31 8.44
C LYS A 83 -5.71 7.13 7.81
N VAL A 84 -5.84 6.00 8.52
CA VAL A 84 -6.30 4.71 7.95
C VAL A 84 -7.22 4.00 8.93
N ILE A 85 -8.31 3.39 8.43
CA ILE A 85 -9.07 2.37 9.17
C ILE A 85 -8.38 1.02 8.94
N LEU A 86 -8.04 0.31 10.01
CA LEU A 86 -7.43 -1.01 9.92
C LEU A 86 -8.41 -2.03 9.30
N PRO A 87 -7.92 -3.03 8.53
CA PRO A 87 -8.75 -4.11 8.01
C PRO A 87 -9.48 -4.88 9.12
N ASN A 88 -10.74 -5.25 8.84
CA ASN A 88 -11.57 -5.99 9.79
C ASN A 88 -11.25 -7.51 9.73
N VAL A 89 -10.04 -7.86 10.16
CA VAL A 89 -9.54 -9.23 10.28
C VAL A 89 -8.62 -9.34 11.50
N LYS A 90 -8.30 -10.58 11.91
CA LYS A 90 -7.41 -10.78 13.06
C LYS A 90 -6.03 -10.16 12.81
N ARG A 91 -5.61 -9.25 13.67
CA ARG A 91 -4.32 -8.53 13.63
C ARG A 91 -3.18 -9.47 14.01
N LYS A 92 -2.58 -10.15 13.02
CA LYS A 92 -1.47 -11.09 13.24
C LYS A 92 -0.62 -11.23 11.99
N GLY A 93 0.70 -11.09 12.12
CA GLY A 93 1.65 -11.27 11.02
C GLY A 93 1.41 -10.26 9.91
N ILE A 94 1.32 -10.71 8.68
CA ILE A 94 1.13 -9.86 7.51
C ILE A 94 -0.32 -9.94 7.02
N ILE A 95 -0.95 -8.78 6.85
CA ILE A 95 -2.25 -8.63 6.18
C ILE A 95 -2.02 -7.78 4.93
N ILE A 96 -2.50 -8.24 3.79
CA ILE A 96 -2.44 -7.50 2.53
C ILE A 96 -3.86 -7.22 2.07
N ASN A 97 -4.26 -5.94 2.00
CA ASN A 97 -5.54 -5.57 1.42
C ASN A 97 -5.36 -5.06 -0.01
N LEU A 98 -5.76 -5.88 -0.94
CA LEU A 98 -5.57 -5.63 -2.37
C LEU A 98 -6.30 -4.35 -2.86
N ALA A 99 -7.50 -4.07 -2.32
CA ALA A 99 -8.26 -2.90 -2.71
C ALA A 99 -7.57 -1.58 -2.31
N GLU A 100 -6.76 -1.60 -1.25
CA GLU A 100 -6.02 -0.44 -0.74
C GLU A 100 -4.62 -0.32 -1.32
N LEU A 101 -4.08 -1.41 -1.90
CA LEU A 101 -2.68 -1.53 -2.28
C LEU A 101 -1.75 -1.32 -1.06
N ARG A 102 -2.15 -1.89 0.11
CA ARG A 102 -1.42 -1.77 1.38
C ARG A 102 -1.10 -3.13 1.98
N LEU A 103 0.08 -3.21 2.59
CA LEU A 103 0.52 -4.30 3.45
C LEU A 103 0.60 -3.77 4.88
N TYR A 104 0.02 -4.52 5.80
CA TYR A 104 0.04 -4.27 7.26
C TYR A 104 0.87 -5.38 7.89
N TYR A 105 1.87 -5.00 8.68
CA TYR A 105 2.65 -5.94 9.48
C TYR A 105 2.38 -5.71 10.96
N PHE A 106 1.91 -6.74 11.63
CA PHE A 106 1.66 -6.79 13.07
C PHE A 106 2.74 -7.67 13.70
N PRO A 107 3.74 -7.10 14.39
CA PRO A 107 4.79 -7.86 15.06
C PRO A 107 4.21 -8.80 16.12
N GLU A 108 4.88 -9.94 16.36
CA GLU A 108 4.45 -10.86 17.42
C GLU A 108 4.95 -10.43 18.81
N ASP A 109 6.07 -9.74 18.86
CA ASP A 109 6.77 -9.24 20.05
C ASP A 109 6.22 -7.90 20.57
N ASP A 110 5.62 -7.11 19.69
CA ASP A 110 4.93 -5.87 20.09
C ASP A 110 3.53 -5.79 19.45
N LYS A 111 2.52 -5.94 20.31
CA LYS A 111 1.10 -5.90 19.90
C LYS A 111 0.50 -4.50 19.96
N SER A 112 1.27 -3.49 20.33
CA SER A 112 0.83 -2.10 20.42
C SER A 112 1.04 -1.33 19.12
N ILE A 113 1.72 -1.93 18.12
CA ILE A 113 2.10 -1.25 16.88
C ILE A 113 1.65 -2.01 15.63
N VAL A 114 1.55 -1.27 14.53
CA VAL A 114 1.41 -1.80 13.18
C VAL A 114 2.27 -0.99 12.22
N TYR A 115 2.94 -1.67 11.30
CA TYR A 115 3.66 -1.05 10.20
C TYR A 115 2.83 -1.15 8.93
N ILE A 116 2.71 -0.04 8.19
CA ILE A 116 1.90 0.04 6.97
C ILE A 116 2.81 0.44 5.81
N PHE A 117 2.71 -0.33 4.72
CA PHE A 117 3.51 -0.14 3.53
C PHE A 117 2.64 -0.05 2.28
N PRO A 118 2.93 0.85 1.35
CA PRO A 118 2.37 0.80 0.01
C PRO A 118 2.95 -0.39 -0.76
N ILE A 119 2.11 -1.05 -1.55
CA ILE A 119 2.54 -2.20 -2.35
C ILE A 119 2.06 -2.14 -3.79
N GLY A 120 2.83 -2.73 -4.69
CA GLY A 120 2.36 -3.09 -6.01
C GLY A 120 1.79 -4.51 -6.02
N ILE A 121 0.70 -4.73 -6.77
CA ILE A 121 0.04 -6.04 -6.87
C ILE A 121 -0.11 -6.49 -8.33
N GLY A 122 -0.63 -7.70 -8.51
CA GLY A 122 -0.94 -8.26 -9.82
C GLY A 122 -1.87 -7.38 -10.66
N ARG A 123 -1.50 -7.15 -11.91
CA ARG A 123 -2.31 -6.43 -12.90
C ARG A 123 -3.53 -7.24 -13.32
N VAL A 124 -4.41 -6.62 -14.08
CA VAL A 124 -5.54 -7.32 -14.72
C VAL A 124 -5.03 -8.50 -15.55
N GLY A 125 -5.72 -9.61 -15.50
CA GLY A 125 -5.31 -10.88 -16.15
C GLY A 125 -4.20 -11.66 -15.42
N ARG A 126 -3.56 -11.06 -14.40
CA ARG A 126 -2.53 -11.69 -13.54
C ARG A 126 -2.71 -11.29 -12.09
N ALA A 127 -3.93 -11.34 -11.62
CA ALA A 127 -4.30 -10.86 -10.29
C ALA A 127 -3.61 -11.66 -9.18
N THR A 128 -3.22 -10.95 -8.11
CA THR A 128 -2.88 -11.58 -6.83
C THR A 128 -4.16 -12.16 -6.23
N PRO A 129 -4.22 -13.47 -5.89
CA PRO A 129 -5.42 -14.07 -5.33
C PRO A 129 -5.59 -13.76 -3.84
N ASN A 130 -6.83 -13.79 -3.36
CA ASN A 130 -7.08 -13.88 -1.92
C ASN A 130 -6.56 -15.22 -1.40
N MET A 131 -5.85 -15.19 -0.26
CA MET A 131 -5.28 -16.40 0.34
C MET A 131 -5.04 -16.25 1.84
N ILE A 132 -5.05 -17.37 2.54
CA ILE A 132 -4.50 -17.50 3.88
C ILE A 132 -3.32 -18.44 3.77
N THR A 133 -2.14 -17.96 4.14
CA THR A 133 -0.87 -18.66 3.94
C THR A 133 0.16 -18.25 4.98
N LYS A 134 1.43 -18.56 4.74
CA LYS A 134 2.57 -18.15 5.57
C LYS A 134 3.81 -17.93 4.73
N VAL A 135 4.78 -17.22 5.28
CA VAL A 135 6.14 -17.12 4.71
C VAL A 135 6.81 -18.48 4.80
N SER A 136 7.11 -19.10 3.66
CA SER A 136 7.74 -20.43 3.61
C SER A 136 9.27 -20.35 3.49
N GLN A 137 9.78 -19.30 2.83
CA GLN A 137 11.19 -19.10 2.60
C GLN A 137 11.52 -17.61 2.55
N LYS A 138 12.68 -17.25 3.07
CA LYS A 138 13.31 -15.92 2.96
C LYS A 138 14.54 -16.06 2.06
N ILE A 139 14.70 -15.17 1.11
CA ILE A 139 15.73 -15.24 0.07
C ILE A 139 16.38 -13.87 -0.04
N GLU A 140 17.64 -13.79 0.29
CA GLU A 140 18.51 -12.64 0.02
C GLU A 140 19.12 -12.81 -1.37
N ASN A 141 19.26 -11.73 -2.10
CA ASN A 141 19.81 -11.73 -3.44
C ASN A 141 19.18 -12.81 -4.34
N PRO A 142 17.84 -12.80 -4.52
CA PRO A 142 17.15 -13.84 -5.26
C PRO A 142 17.58 -13.85 -6.75
N THR A 143 17.60 -15.02 -7.36
CA THR A 143 17.55 -15.13 -8.81
C THR A 143 16.11 -15.07 -9.30
N TRP A 144 15.88 -14.50 -10.48
CA TRP A 144 14.56 -14.48 -11.09
C TRP A 144 14.48 -15.39 -12.31
N THR A 145 13.57 -16.36 -12.27
CA THR A 145 13.25 -17.23 -13.40
C THR A 145 11.92 -16.79 -14.00
N PRO A 146 11.92 -15.97 -15.08
CA PRO A 146 10.68 -15.53 -15.72
C PRO A 146 9.94 -16.73 -16.29
N THR A 147 8.62 -16.81 -16.04
CA THR A 147 7.78 -17.89 -16.60
C THR A 147 7.75 -17.83 -18.13
N ALA A 148 7.39 -18.94 -18.78
CA ALA A 148 7.26 -18.97 -20.25
C ALA A 148 6.31 -17.87 -20.76
N ASN A 149 5.21 -17.61 -20.05
CA ASN A 149 4.27 -16.56 -20.40
C ASN A 149 4.86 -15.14 -20.27
N ILE A 150 5.72 -14.90 -19.26
CA ILE A 150 6.42 -13.63 -19.12
C ILE A 150 7.44 -13.45 -20.25
N ARG A 151 8.24 -14.46 -20.57
CA ARG A 151 9.20 -14.40 -21.69
C ARG A 151 8.50 -14.16 -23.02
N LYS A 152 7.40 -14.88 -23.30
CA LYS A 152 6.57 -14.66 -24.48
C LYS A 152 6.08 -13.22 -24.58
N GLU A 153 5.54 -12.68 -23.48
CA GLU A 153 5.03 -11.32 -23.44
C GLU A 153 6.11 -10.26 -23.68
N TYR A 154 7.30 -10.44 -23.09
CA TYR A 154 8.42 -9.52 -23.31
C TYR A 154 8.90 -9.53 -24.77
N ARG A 155 8.96 -10.70 -25.40
CA ARG A 155 9.27 -10.84 -26.83
C ARG A 155 8.22 -10.16 -27.69
N GLU A 156 6.93 -10.46 -27.46
CA GLU A 156 5.86 -9.98 -28.35
C GLU A 156 5.52 -8.50 -28.17
N LYS A 157 5.60 -7.96 -26.94
CA LYS A 157 5.17 -6.60 -26.65
C LYS A 157 6.30 -5.58 -26.51
N LYS A 158 7.51 -6.03 -26.28
CA LYS A 158 8.66 -5.15 -25.98
C LYS A 158 9.87 -5.40 -26.86
N ASP A 159 9.81 -6.44 -27.69
CA ASP A 159 10.94 -6.90 -28.51
C ASP A 159 12.19 -7.20 -27.64
N ILE A 160 11.97 -7.79 -26.45
CA ILE A 160 13.03 -8.13 -25.51
C ILE A 160 13.05 -9.65 -25.33
N GLU A 161 14.20 -10.27 -25.60
CA GLU A 161 14.45 -11.67 -25.27
C GLU A 161 14.99 -11.78 -23.84
N LEU A 162 14.14 -12.21 -22.90
CA LEU A 162 14.56 -12.41 -21.52
C LEU A 162 15.38 -13.70 -21.38
N PRO A 163 16.48 -13.67 -20.60
CA PRO A 163 17.24 -14.88 -20.28
C PRO A 163 16.38 -15.88 -19.50
N ALA A 164 16.75 -17.14 -19.53
CA ALA A 164 16.07 -18.20 -18.77
C ALA A 164 16.10 -17.91 -17.26
N VAL A 165 17.22 -17.36 -16.77
CA VAL A 165 17.40 -16.92 -15.37
C VAL A 165 18.10 -15.58 -15.37
N VAL A 166 17.56 -14.63 -14.63
CA VAL A 166 18.22 -13.35 -14.31
C VAL A 166 18.93 -13.52 -12.96
N PRO A 167 20.25 -13.33 -12.89
CA PRO A 167 20.98 -13.44 -11.63
C PRO A 167 20.58 -12.35 -10.64
N ALA A 168 21.01 -12.48 -9.39
CA ALA A 168 20.94 -11.41 -8.40
C ALA A 168 21.71 -10.17 -8.91
N GLY A 169 21.26 -8.99 -8.53
CA GLY A 169 21.89 -7.72 -8.90
C GLY A 169 20.90 -6.67 -9.39
N PRO A 170 21.41 -5.51 -9.85
CA PRO A 170 20.60 -4.34 -10.16
C PRO A 170 19.57 -4.54 -11.29
N GLU A 171 19.82 -5.48 -12.19
CA GLU A 171 18.90 -5.81 -13.28
C GLU A 171 17.77 -6.77 -12.87
N ASN A 172 17.81 -7.30 -11.64
CA ASN A 172 16.83 -8.25 -11.18
C ASN A 172 15.56 -7.56 -10.70
N PRO A 173 14.38 -7.83 -11.31
CA PRO A 173 13.14 -7.18 -10.95
C PRO A 173 12.58 -7.60 -9.57
N LEU A 174 13.16 -8.58 -8.89
CA LEU A 174 12.81 -8.96 -7.53
C LEU A 174 13.51 -8.11 -6.47
N GLY A 175 14.53 -7.31 -6.85
CA GLY A 175 15.36 -6.59 -5.90
C GLY A 175 16.23 -7.51 -5.06
N GLU A 176 16.68 -7.04 -3.90
CA GLU A 176 17.65 -7.73 -3.05
C GLU A 176 17.00 -8.74 -2.07
N TYR A 177 15.71 -8.58 -1.77
CA TYR A 177 15.00 -9.40 -0.79
C TYR A 177 13.68 -9.93 -1.34
N ALA A 178 13.42 -11.22 -1.07
CA ALA A 178 12.15 -11.85 -1.40
C ALA A 178 11.71 -12.83 -0.30
N MET A 179 10.42 -12.83 -0.01
CA MET A 179 9.75 -13.78 0.89
C MET A 179 8.74 -14.62 0.10
N ARG A 180 8.98 -15.93 0.01
CA ARG A 180 8.10 -16.87 -0.70
C ARG A 180 6.90 -17.22 0.16
N LEU A 181 5.72 -17.22 -0.43
CA LEU A 181 4.48 -17.63 0.22
C LEU A 181 4.20 -19.13 0.00
N ALA A 182 3.72 -19.81 1.05
CA ALA A 182 3.32 -21.21 1.01
C ALA A 182 1.93 -21.37 0.37
N TYR A 183 1.76 -20.85 -0.86
CA TYR A 183 0.51 -20.89 -1.59
C TYR A 183 0.73 -21.46 -2.99
N SER A 184 -0.21 -22.32 -3.43
CA SER A 184 -0.12 -23.03 -4.70
C SER A 184 1.23 -23.76 -4.83
N ARG A 185 2.01 -23.52 -5.87
CA ARG A 185 3.35 -24.09 -6.10
C ARG A 185 4.48 -23.20 -5.60
N GLY A 186 4.18 -22.16 -4.81
CA GLY A 186 5.16 -21.22 -4.28
C GLY A 186 5.63 -20.15 -5.29
N GLU A 187 4.80 -19.86 -6.28
CA GLU A 187 5.09 -18.82 -7.28
C GLU A 187 4.84 -17.39 -6.79
N TYR A 188 4.15 -17.23 -5.66
CA TYR A 188 3.84 -15.90 -5.09
C TYR A 188 4.92 -15.46 -4.11
N LEU A 189 5.40 -14.24 -4.31
CA LEU A 189 6.44 -13.61 -3.49
C LEU A 189 5.96 -12.25 -2.97
N ILE A 190 6.45 -11.87 -1.78
CA ILE A 190 6.59 -10.48 -1.35
C ILE A 190 8.04 -10.12 -1.59
N HIS A 191 8.34 -9.11 -2.41
CA HIS A 191 9.70 -8.83 -2.87
C HIS A 191 9.94 -7.35 -3.15
N GLY A 192 11.18 -6.94 -3.18
CA GLY A 192 11.60 -5.62 -3.60
C GLY A 192 11.40 -5.36 -5.09
N THR A 193 12.09 -4.37 -5.60
CA THR A 193 12.08 -4.05 -7.04
C THR A 193 13.34 -3.28 -7.43
N ASN A 194 13.72 -3.38 -8.69
CA ASN A 194 14.71 -2.50 -9.31
C ASN A 194 14.04 -1.37 -10.14
N LYS A 195 12.72 -1.19 -10.01
CA LYS A 195 11.97 -0.16 -10.72
C LYS A 195 11.60 0.97 -9.77
N ASP A 196 11.71 2.17 -10.24
CA ASP A 196 11.35 3.41 -9.56
C ASP A 196 9.83 3.69 -9.56
N PHE A 197 9.04 2.79 -10.13
CA PHE A 197 7.59 2.91 -10.25
C PHE A 197 6.85 1.60 -9.93
N GLY A 198 5.54 1.71 -9.71
CA GLY A 198 4.65 0.57 -9.58
C GLY A 198 4.26 0.22 -8.15
N ILE A 199 4.78 0.96 -7.16
CA ILE A 199 4.30 0.88 -5.79
C ILE A 199 3.01 1.70 -5.66
N GLY A 200 2.03 1.13 -4.96
CA GLY A 200 0.66 1.67 -4.96
C GLY A 200 -0.07 1.51 -6.30
N MET A 201 0.33 0.51 -7.12
CA MET A 201 -0.22 0.28 -8.46
C MET A 201 -0.44 -1.21 -8.74
N ARG A 202 -1.15 -1.52 -9.85
CA ARG A 202 -1.40 -2.88 -10.34
C ARG A 202 -0.53 -3.18 -11.54
N VAL A 203 0.69 -3.65 -11.31
CA VAL A 203 1.72 -3.77 -12.37
C VAL A 203 2.44 -5.11 -12.41
N SER A 204 2.34 -5.93 -11.36
CA SER A 204 3.08 -7.19 -11.27
C SER A 204 2.39 -8.33 -12.02
N SER A 205 3.04 -9.49 -12.07
CA SER A 205 2.46 -10.73 -12.60
C SER A 205 1.87 -11.63 -11.50
N GLY A 206 1.37 -11.02 -10.42
CA GLY A 206 0.72 -11.71 -9.31
C GLY A 206 1.45 -11.60 -7.98
N CYS A 207 2.76 -11.33 -7.97
CA CYS A 207 3.54 -11.11 -6.77
C CYS A 207 3.23 -9.74 -6.13
N ILE A 208 3.61 -9.61 -4.87
CA ILE A 208 3.49 -8.38 -4.08
C ILE A 208 4.84 -7.65 -4.13
N ARG A 209 4.85 -6.45 -4.69
CA ARG A 209 6.03 -5.62 -4.86
C ARG A 209 6.08 -4.55 -3.77
N MET A 210 7.24 -4.35 -3.16
CA MET A 210 7.51 -3.33 -2.16
C MET A 210 8.62 -2.38 -2.63
N ASN A 211 8.68 -1.18 -2.07
CA ASN A 211 9.86 -0.34 -2.22
C ASN A 211 11.11 -1.07 -1.73
N PRO A 212 12.29 -0.83 -2.33
CA PRO A 212 13.54 -1.47 -1.88
C PRO A 212 13.82 -1.26 -0.39
N TRP A 213 13.68 -0.04 0.11
CA TRP A 213 13.89 0.28 1.53
C TRP A 213 12.85 -0.33 2.45
N ASP A 214 11.58 -0.50 2.00
CA ASP A 214 10.51 -1.11 2.79
C ASP A 214 10.75 -2.61 2.97
N ILE A 215 11.11 -3.32 1.91
CA ILE A 215 11.40 -4.76 2.02
C ILE A 215 12.72 -5.04 2.75
N GLU A 216 13.73 -4.19 2.59
CA GLU A 216 14.99 -4.25 3.33
C GLU A 216 14.73 -4.15 4.83
N TRP A 217 13.87 -3.21 5.25
CA TRP A 217 13.46 -3.07 6.64
C TRP A 217 12.59 -4.25 7.10
N LEU A 218 11.58 -4.65 6.32
CA LEU A 218 10.60 -5.69 6.71
C LEU A 218 11.22 -7.09 6.75
N PHE A 219 12.13 -7.39 5.84
CA PHE A 219 12.69 -8.73 5.68
C PHE A 219 13.30 -9.31 6.97
N PRO A 220 14.18 -8.62 7.72
CA PRO A 220 14.69 -9.15 8.98
C PRO A 220 13.61 -9.31 10.06
N GLN A 221 12.58 -8.47 10.09
CA GLN A 221 11.53 -8.47 11.10
C GLN A 221 10.54 -9.64 10.97
N VAL A 222 10.44 -10.22 9.77
CA VAL A 222 9.45 -11.28 9.48
C VAL A 222 10.09 -12.66 9.58
N PRO A 223 9.81 -13.46 10.63
CA PRO A 223 10.28 -14.83 10.73
C PRO A 223 9.67 -15.72 9.62
N ARG A 224 10.40 -16.79 9.26
CA ARG A 224 9.81 -17.88 8.49
C ARG A 224 8.66 -18.52 9.29
N GLY A 225 7.53 -18.74 8.66
CA GLY A 225 6.32 -19.24 9.30
C GLY A 225 5.31 -18.15 9.65
N THR A 226 5.69 -16.86 9.59
CA THR A 226 4.75 -15.73 9.80
C THR A 226 3.52 -15.89 8.93
N SER A 227 2.34 -15.75 9.55
CA SER A 227 1.06 -15.83 8.85
C SER A 227 0.90 -14.68 7.87
N VAL A 228 0.35 -14.97 6.69
CA VAL A 228 0.03 -13.99 5.66
C VAL A 228 -1.42 -14.17 5.24
N GLN A 229 -2.21 -13.10 5.32
CA GLN A 229 -3.59 -13.08 4.86
C GLN A 229 -3.76 -12.02 3.77
N VAL A 230 -4.12 -12.45 2.57
CA VAL A 230 -4.44 -11.56 1.45
C VAL A 230 -5.94 -11.46 1.31
N ILE A 231 -6.46 -10.25 1.42
CA ILE A 231 -7.88 -9.90 1.40
C ILE A 231 -8.18 -8.85 0.33
N ASN A 232 -9.45 -8.66 0.04
CA ASN A 232 -9.93 -7.60 -0.85
C ASN A 232 -11.17 -6.94 -0.21
N GLN A 233 -10.90 -5.96 0.65
CA GLN A 233 -11.92 -5.18 1.39
C GLN A 233 -11.90 -3.73 0.92
N PRO A 234 -12.70 -3.35 -0.08
CA PRO A 234 -12.77 -1.97 -0.56
C PRO A 234 -13.54 -1.03 0.38
N LEU A 235 -14.31 -1.55 1.32
CA LEU A 235 -15.04 -0.79 2.33
C LEU A 235 -14.65 -1.26 3.71
N LYS A 236 -14.17 -0.33 4.54
CA LYS A 236 -13.88 -0.52 5.96
C LYS A 236 -14.71 0.45 6.80
N GLN A 237 -14.95 0.12 8.03
CA GLN A 237 -15.68 0.95 8.98
C GLN A 237 -15.04 0.88 10.36
N SER A 238 -15.17 1.96 11.13
CA SER A 238 -14.83 2.03 12.54
C SER A 238 -15.94 2.76 13.31
N VAL A 239 -16.24 2.27 14.48
CA VAL A 239 -17.04 3.02 15.46
C VAL A 239 -16.05 3.43 16.53
N GLU A 240 -15.93 4.73 16.72
CA GLU A 240 -14.99 5.29 17.67
C GLU A 240 -15.58 5.30 19.10
N PRO A 241 -14.75 5.45 20.14
CA PRO A 241 -15.23 5.43 21.54
C PRO A 241 -16.28 6.49 21.89
N ASP A 242 -16.31 7.60 21.17
CA ASP A 242 -17.32 8.65 21.29
C ASP A 242 -18.63 8.35 20.55
N GLY A 243 -18.69 7.19 19.87
CA GLY A 243 -19.82 6.73 19.07
C GLY A 243 -19.77 7.18 17.61
N ALA A 244 -18.81 7.99 17.20
CA ALA A 244 -18.68 8.44 15.81
C ALA A 244 -18.42 7.27 14.87
N LEU A 245 -19.16 7.21 13.76
CA LEU A 245 -19.02 6.18 12.74
C LEU A 245 -18.19 6.70 11.56
N TYR A 246 -17.08 6.05 11.30
CA TYR A 246 -16.22 6.32 10.15
C TYR A 246 -16.28 5.22 9.10
N VAL A 247 -16.15 5.60 7.85
CA VAL A 247 -15.96 4.69 6.71
C VAL A 247 -14.75 5.09 5.89
N GLU A 248 -14.03 4.11 5.36
CA GLU A 248 -12.97 4.29 4.38
C GLU A 248 -13.30 3.45 3.15
N VAL A 249 -13.41 4.11 1.98
CA VAL A 249 -13.90 3.47 0.77
C VAL A 249 -12.87 3.59 -0.33
N HIS A 250 -12.46 2.46 -0.87
CA HIS A 250 -11.53 2.34 -1.99
C HIS A 250 -12.22 1.88 -3.26
N GLN A 251 -11.63 2.19 -4.41
CA GLN A 251 -12.13 1.70 -5.68
C GLN A 251 -11.96 0.17 -5.77
N PRO A 252 -13.03 -0.59 -6.06
CA PRO A 252 -12.92 -2.03 -6.26
C PRO A 252 -12.00 -2.37 -7.42
N LEU A 253 -11.25 -3.47 -7.27
CA LEU A 253 -10.33 -3.93 -8.29
C LEU A 253 -11.05 -4.23 -9.63
N SER A 254 -10.50 -3.75 -10.73
CA SER A 254 -10.95 -4.10 -12.07
C SER A 254 -10.67 -5.57 -12.37
N LYS A 255 -11.61 -6.23 -13.04
CA LYS A 255 -11.51 -7.65 -13.43
C LYS A 255 -11.08 -7.82 -14.88
N SER A 256 -11.26 -6.80 -15.72
CA SER A 256 -10.82 -6.76 -17.12
C SER A 256 -10.23 -5.40 -17.46
N ASP A 257 -9.51 -5.29 -18.58
CA ASP A 257 -8.88 -4.06 -19.01
C ASP A 257 -9.91 -2.97 -19.35
N GLU A 258 -11.08 -3.34 -19.87
CA GLU A 258 -12.18 -2.38 -20.18
C GLU A 258 -12.74 -1.72 -18.92
N GLN A 259 -12.55 -2.34 -17.76
CA GLN A 259 -13.00 -1.82 -16.47
C GLN A 259 -11.97 -0.92 -15.78
N VAL A 260 -10.75 -0.83 -16.32
CA VAL A 260 -9.71 0.06 -15.78
C VAL A 260 -10.13 1.51 -15.96
N GLY A 261 -10.05 2.29 -14.88
CA GLY A 261 -10.49 3.70 -14.89
C GLY A 261 -11.99 3.90 -14.74
N GLN A 262 -12.81 2.84 -14.78
CA GLN A 262 -14.24 2.95 -14.52
C GLN A 262 -14.51 2.89 -13.01
N SER A 263 -15.32 3.84 -12.51
CA SER A 263 -15.82 3.78 -11.14
C SER A 263 -16.79 2.61 -11.00
N LYS A 264 -16.56 1.75 -10.00
CA LYS A 264 -17.46 0.65 -9.66
C LYS A 264 -18.19 0.96 -8.37
N PRO A 265 -19.51 0.71 -8.31
CA PRO A 265 -20.25 0.94 -7.08
C PRO A 265 -19.76 0.03 -5.96
N VAL A 266 -19.51 0.61 -4.80
CA VAL A 266 -19.33 -0.09 -3.53
C VAL A 266 -20.65 -0.07 -2.80
N LYS A 267 -21.11 -1.23 -2.30
CA LYS A 267 -22.36 -1.32 -1.57
C LYS A 267 -22.08 -1.42 -0.07
N ALA A 268 -22.79 -0.60 0.71
CA ALA A 268 -22.83 -0.75 2.15
C ALA A 268 -23.39 -2.13 2.53
N ASN A 269 -22.75 -2.80 3.49
CA ASN A 269 -23.25 -4.02 4.07
C ASN A 269 -24.46 -3.75 4.97
N LYS A 270 -25.15 -4.82 5.42
CA LYS A 270 -26.36 -4.73 6.21
C LYS A 270 -26.10 -3.97 7.53
N SER A 271 -25.06 -4.34 8.26
CA SER A 271 -24.70 -3.70 9.53
C SER A 271 -24.42 -2.20 9.42
N LEU A 272 -23.76 -1.78 8.33
CA LEU A 272 -23.50 -0.36 8.10
C LEU A 272 -24.79 0.43 7.79
N LYS A 273 -25.73 -0.17 7.04
CA LYS A 273 -27.03 0.42 6.75
C LYS A 273 -27.86 0.59 8.01
N GLU A 274 -27.91 -0.45 8.87
CA GLU A 274 -28.61 -0.42 10.15
C GLU A 274 -28.06 0.68 11.09
N LYS A 275 -26.75 0.92 11.07
CA LYS A 275 -26.12 1.98 11.88
C LYS A 275 -26.56 3.40 11.52
N VAL A 276 -26.81 3.66 10.24
CA VAL A 276 -27.22 4.99 9.74
C VAL A 276 -28.73 5.12 9.52
N GLU A 277 -29.51 4.07 9.81
CA GLU A 277 -30.96 4.05 9.64
C GLU A 277 -31.63 5.14 10.46
N GLY A 278 -32.54 5.89 9.83
CA GLY A 278 -33.25 6.99 10.47
C GLY A 278 -32.46 8.29 10.59
N ASN A 279 -31.21 8.35 10.08
CA ASN A 279 -30.39 9.55 10.06
C ASN A 279 -30.06 9.96 8.61
N ASP A 280 -30.85 10.86 8.04
CA ASP A 280 -30.71 11.28 6.62
C ASP A 280 -29.34 11.92 6.34
N ILE A 281 -28.74 12.62 7.30
CA ILE A 281 -27.41 13.22 7.15
C ILE A 281 -26.37 12.12 7.07
N ALA A 282 -26.41 11.12 7.94
CA ALA A 282 -25.50 9.98 7.94
C ALA A 282 -25.64 9.17 6.64
N ILE A 283 -26.86 8.93 6.19
CA ILE A 283 -27.14 8.25 4.91
C ILE A 283 -26.52 9.05 3.74
N SER A 284 -26.69 10.36 3.73
CA SER A 284 -26.13 11.23 2.67
C SER A 284 -24.60 11.19 2.64
N ARG A 285 -23.95 11.32 3.81
CA ARG A 285 -22.49 11.26 3.96
C ARG A 285 -21.96 9.88 3.56
N LEU A 286 -22.61 8.80 3.97
CA LEU A 286 -22.25 7.44 3.57
C LEU A 286 -22.32 7.27 2.04
N ASN A 287 -23.42 7.70 1.42
CA ASN A 287 -23.57 7.63 -0.04
C ASN A 287 -22.50 8.46 -0.76
N ALA A 288 -22.14 9.63 -0.24
CA ALA A 288 -21.04 10.44 -0.78
C ALA A 288 -19.71 9.68 -0.71
N ALA A 289 -19.36 9.08 0.44
CA ALA A 289 -18.14 8.30 0.61
C ALA A 289 -18.10 7.09 -0.34
N LEU A 290 -19.22 6.34 -0.48
CA LEU A 290 -19.34 5.20 -1.39
C LEU A 290 -19.15 5.58 -2.86
N ASN A 291 -19.56 6.79 -3.26
CA ASN A 291 -19.40 7.30 -4.63
C ASN A 291 -18.02 7.90 -4.86
N LEU A 292 -17.49 8.63 -3.87
CA LEU A 292 -16.19 9.31 -4.00
C LEU A 292 -15.02 8.34 -3.96
N GLN A 293 -15.06 7.29 -3.15
CA GLN A 293 -14.02 6.24 -3.10
C GLN A 293 -12.60 6.82 -2.96
N GLN A 294 -12.43 7.77 -2.04
CA GLN A 294 -11.17 8.52 -1.88
C GLN A 294 -10.11 7.78 -1.07
N GLY A 295 -10.47 6.66 -0.42
CA GLY A 295 -9.54 5.91 0.44
C GLY A 295 -9.11 6.65 1.69
N LEU A 296 -9.94 7.59 2.15
CA LEU A 296 -9.76 8.36 3.38
C LEU A 296 -10.85 7.99 4.38
N PRO A 297 -10.53 7.89 5.68
CA PRO A 297 -11.55 7.80 6.74
C PRO A 297 -12.43 9.05 6.77
N VAL A 298 -13.72 8.86 6.55
CA VAL A 298 -14.73 9.94 6.57
C VAL A 298 -15.75 9.63 7.66
N GLU A 299 -16.02 10.60 8.52
CA GLU A 299 -17.10 10.53 9.50
C GLU A 299 -18.45 10.61 8.81
N VAL A 300 -19.30 9.64 9.08
CA VAL A 300 -20.64 9.57 8.49
C VAL A 300 -21.74 9.81 9.53
N GLN A 301 -21.45 9.53 10.81
CA GLN A 301 -22.36 9.78 11.92
C GLN A 301 -21.60 10.13 13.18
#